data_192e3e0539b31b763a0062e98d75dd8e
#
_entry.id   192e3e0539b31b763a0062e98d75dd8e
#
_cell.length_a   1.000
_cell.length_b   1.000
_cell.length_c   1.000
_cell.angle_alpha   90.00
_cell.angle_beta   90.00
_cell.angle_gamma   90.00
#
_symmetry.space_group_name_H-M   'P 1'
#
loop_
_entity.id
_entity.type
_entity.pdbx_description
1 polymer ?
#
loop_
_entity_poly.entity_id
_entity_poly.type
_entity_poly.pdbx_seq_one_letter_code
_entity_poly.pdbx_strand_id
1 'polypeptide(L)'
;MGEGKKYVICEKELEVYRRDMLENERSRATIEKYIRDVRAFCRWNGEKEIDRLRVLEWKEYLGTCYAVSSANSMLAALNGYFDFRGWEELRVKPFRQQKRIYREPEEDLSREEYMRLIGEAQRQGKERLKLVMQTICATGIRVSELAFITAEAVKTGRAEVSCKNKKRIVFLPEKLRRILKEYMKKHRIADGPVFITRGKRALNRSNIWAAMKKLCEKAGVDPQKVFPHNLRHLFAKTFYQEGKDLAKLADVLGHSDIETTRIYVMENGREHERLIERLGLLDEDWSVGEKRGCSGMGRGLKKRST
;
A
#
# COMPACT_ATOMS: atom_id res chain seq x y z
N MET A 1 -19.37 -48.60 6.11
CA MET A 1 -18.04 -47.95 5.93
C MET A 1 -18.18 -47.08 4.69
N GLY A 2 -18.33 -45.78 4.90
CA GLY A 2 -18.42 -44.87 3.75
C GLY A 2 -17.08 -44.73 3.08
N GLU A 3 -17.02 -44.92 1.79
CA GLU A 3 -15.83 -44.58 0.99
C GLU A 3 -15.49 -43.13 1.24
N GLY A 4 -14.33 -42.87 1.86
CA GLY A 4 -13.86 -41.51 2.13
C GLY A 4 -13.68 -40.77 0.82
N LYS A 5 -14.30 -39.58 0.69
CA LYS A 5 -14.11 -38.69 -0.45
C LYS A 5 -12.61 -38.44 -0.66
N LYS A 6 -12.07 -38.89 -1.78
CA LYS A 6 -10.67 -38.63 -2.13
C LYS A 6 -10.57 -37.28 -2.88
N TYR A 7 -9.89 -36.31 -2.29
CA TYR A 7 -9.69 -35.00 -2.87
C TYR A 7 -8.38 -34.97 -3.66
N VAL A 8 -8.46 -34.68 -4.94
CA VAL A 8 -7.30 -34.60 -5.83
C VAL A 8 -7.37 -33.29 -6.62
N ILE A 9 -6.26 -32.59 -6.71
CA ILE A 9 -6.11 -31.40 -7.55
C ILE A 9 -5.18 -31.76 -8.70
N CYS A 10 -5.69 -31.77 -9.91
CA CYS A 10 -4.90 -32.03 -11.11
C CYS A 10 -4.88 -30.84 -12.07
N GLU A 11 -3.92 -30.82 -12.98
CA GLU A 11 -3.73 -29.70 -13.91
C GLU A 11 -4.95 -29.48 -14.83
N LYS A 12 -5.64 -30.55 -15.22
CA LYS A 12 -6.87 -30.47 -16.03
C LYS A 12 -7.96 -29.70 -15.30
N GLU A 13 -8.12 -29.92 -14.01
CA GLU A 13 -9.12 -29.24 -13.18
C GLU A 13 -8.74 -27.78 -12.92
N LEU A 14 -7.46 -27.46 -12.82
CA LEU A 14 -7.00 -26.07 -12.74
C LEU A 14 -7.32 -25.28 -14.01
N GLU A 15 -7.27 -25.93 -15.19
CA GLU A 15 -7.68 -25.27 -16.43
C GLU A 15 -9.20 -25.07 -16.51
N VAL A 16 -10.01 -25.99 -15.94
CA VAL A 16 -11.47 -25.79 -15.82
C VAL A 16 -11.75 -24.63 -14.86
N TYR A 17 -11.07 -24.59 -13.69
CA TYR A 17 -11.20 -23.49 -12.75
C TYR A 17 -10.77 -22.14 -13.36
N ARG A 18 -9.72 -22.14 -14.19
CA ARG A 18 -9.29 -20.95 -14.94
C ARG A 18 -10.42 -20.41 -15.83
N ARG A 19 -11.15 -21.32 -16.54
CA ARG A 19 -12.29 -20.93 -17.39
C ARG A 19 -13.45 -20.40 -16.56
N ASP A 20 -13.81 -21.07 -15.49
CA ASP A 20 -14.84 -20.62 -14.56
C ASP A 20 -14.56 -19.20 -14.02
N MET A 21 -13.32 -18.94 -13.58
CA MET A 21 -12.94 -17.58 -13.15
C MET A 21 -13.03 -16.55 -14.29
N LEU A 22 -12.77 -16.95 -15.55
CA LEU A 22 -12.89 -16.07 -16.72
C LEU A 22 -14.37 -15.78 -17.02
N GLU A 23 -15.24 -16.79 -16.99
CA GLU A 23 -16.69 -16.66 -17.15
C GLU A 23 -17.30 -15.79 -16.03
N ASN A 24 -16.77 -15.87 -14.81
CA ASN A 24 -17.12 -15.00 -13.70
C ASN A 24 -16.41 -13.62 -13.76
N GLU A 25 -15.93 -13.19 -14.95
CA GLU A 25 -15.35 -11.88 -15.23
C GLU A 25 -14.16 -11.48 -14.31
N ARG A 26 -13.44 -12.46 -13.73
CA ARG A 26 -12.24 -12.17 -12.94
C ARG A 26 -11.13 -11.62 -13.83
N SER A 27 -10.37 -10.66 -13.31
CA SER A 27 -9.23 -10.10 -14.08
C SER A 27 -8.16 -11.16 -14.36
N ARG A 28 -7.52 -11.10 -15.53
CA ARG A 28 -6.43 -12.02 -15.89
C ARG A 28 -5.36 -12.11 -14.80
N ALA A 29 -4.98 -10.97 -14.20
CA ALA A 29 -3.99 -10.95 -13.13
C ALA A 29 -4.46 -11.70 -11.87
N THR A 30 -5.76 -11.63 -11.55
CA THR A 30 -6.36 -12.40 -10.44
C THR A 30 -6.33 -13.89 -10.75
N ILE A 31 -6.72 -14.27 -11.96
CA ILE A 31 -6.75 -15.67 -12.43
C ILE A 31 -5.33 -16.27 -12.33
N GLU A 32 -4.34 -15.60 -12.94
CA GLU A 32 -2.95 -16.08 -12.91
C GLU A 32 -2.42 -16.22 -11.49
N LYS A 33 -2.76 -15.27 -10.63
CA LYS A 33 -2.38 -15.33 -9.22
C LYS A 33 -3.01 -16.54 -8.52
N TYR A 34 -4.31 -16.74 -8.66
CA TYR A 34 -5.03 -17.84 -7.99
C TYR A 34 -4.50 -19.20 -8.44
N ILE A 35 -4.35 -19.41 -9.75
CA ILE A 35 -3.78 -20.66 -10.30
C ILE A 35 -2.36 -20.90 -9.78
N ARG A 36 -1.51 -19.86 -9.77
CA ARG A 36 -0.15 -19.95 -9.22
C ARG A 36 -0.16 -20.35 -7.75
N ASP A 37 -1.05 -19.78 -6.95
CA ASP A 37 -1.10 -19.98 -5.50
C ASP A 37 -1.67 -21.38 -5.18
N VAL A 38 -2.66 -21.89 -5.93
CA VAL A 38 -3.12 -23.28 -5.81
C VAL A 38 -2.04 -24.26 -6.24
N ARG A 39 -1.31 -23.99 -7.34
CA ARG A 39 -0.14 -24.80 -7.73
C ARG A 39 0.96 -24.82 -6.64
N ALA A 40 1.13 -23.74 -5.89
CA ALA A 40 2.07 -23.70 -4.78
C ALA A 40 1.66 -24.67 -3.67
N PHE A 41 0.38 -24.75 -3.34
CA PHE A 41 -0.16 -25.77 -2.44
C PHE A 41 0.08 -27.18 -2.97
N CYS A 42 -0.23 -27.46 -4.25
CA CYS A 42 -0.01 -28.79 -4.84
C CYS A 42 1.45 -29.22 -4.76
N ARG A 43 2.41 -28.34 -5.07
CA ARG A 43 3.84 -28.62 -4.95
C ARG A 43 4.26 -28.93 -3.50
N TRP A 44 3.75 -28.17 -2.54
CA TRP A 44 4.03 -28.41 -1.12
C TRP A 44 3.39 -29.71 -0.62
N ASN A 45 2.16 -29.99 -1.08
CA ASN A 45 1.44 -31.20 -0.68
C ASN A 45 2.09 -32.49 -1.19
N GLY A 46 2.69 -32.44 -2.39
CA GLY A 46 3.20 -33.62 -3.08
C GLY A 46 2.08 -34.62 -3.40
N GLU A 47 2.36 -35.89 -3.13
CA GLU A 47 1.42 -37.02 -3.34
C GLU A 47 0.57 -37.35 -2.12
N LYS A 48 0.63 -36.53 -1.05
CA LYS A 48 -0.13 -36.80 0.18
C LYS A 48 -1.61 -36.57 -0.07
N GLU A 49 -2.43 -37.33 0.63
CA GLU A 49 -3.88 -37.15 0.61
C GLU A 49 -4.26 -35.75 1.12
N ILE A 50 -5.24 -35.14 0.45
CA ILE A 50 -5.74 -33.83 0.82
C ILE A 50 -6.90 -34.04 1.77
N ASP A 51 -6.75 -33.63 3.00
CA ASP A 51 -7.78 -33.55 4.02
C ASP A 51 -7.71 -32.20 4.73
N ARG A 52 -8.63 -31.95 5.64
CA ARG A 52 -8.67 -30.71 6.41
C ARG A 52 -7.40 -30.48 7.25
N LEU A 53 -6.84 -31.52 7.84
CA LEU A 53 -5.62 -31.43 8.64
C LEU A 53 -4.46 -31.00 7.77
N ARG A 54 -4.35 -31.57 6.58
CA ARG A 54 -3.32 -31.21 5.61
C ARG A 54 -3.40 -29.76 5.16
N VAL A 55 -4.62 -29.22 4.99
CA VAL A 55 -4.82 -27.78 4.68
C VAL A 55 -4.47 -26.90 5.88
N LEU A 56 -4.69 -27.35 7.10
CA LEU A 56 -4.25 -26.62 8.31
C LEU A 56 -2.71 -26.60 8.41
N GLU A 57 -2.01 -27.71 8.13
CA GLU A 57 -0.55 -27.74 8.05
C GLU A 57 -0.01 -26.77 6.98
N TRP A 58 -0.67 -26.72 5.82
CA TRP A 58 -0.34 -25.70 4.80
C TRP A 58 -0.48 -24.27 5.34
N LYS A 59 -1.56 -23.99 6.06
CA LYS A 59 -1.77 -22.69 6.68
C LYS A 59 -0.64 -22.36 7.66
N GLU A 60 -0.25 -23.28 8.54
CA GLU A 60 0.87 -23.10 9.47
C GLU A 60 2.18 -22.82 8.72
N TYR A 61 2.49 -23.61 7.70
CA TYR A 61 3.64 -23.39 6.83
C TYR A 61 3.63 -21.99 6.22
N LEU A 62 2.48 -21.53 5.72
CA LEU A 62 2.37 -20.17 5.18
C LEU A 62 2.63 -19.10 6.25
N GLY A 63 2.21 -19.34 7.48
CA GLY A 63 2.44 -18.43 8.61
C GLY A 63 3.91 -18.27 8.99
N THR A 64 4.72 -19.32 8.78
CA THR A 64 6.17 -19.26 9.03
C THR A 64 6.97 -18.66 7.88
N CYS A 65 6.53 -18.87 6.63
CA CYS A 65 7.30 -18.49 5.43
C CYS A 65 6.92 -17.16 4.81
N TYR A 66 5.73 -16.64 5.10
CA TYR A 66 5.18 -15.47 4.42
C TYR A 66 4.59 -14.44 5.40
N ALA A 67 4.60 -13.16 4.99
CA ALA A 67 3.84 -12.13 5.69
C ALA A 67 2.34 -12.50 5.72
N VAL A 68 1.65 -12.20 6.83
CA VAL A 68 0.23 -12.55 7.07
C VAL A 68 -0.69 -12.16 5.91
N SER A 69 -0.48 -10.99 5.30
CA SER A 69 -1.27 -10.55 4.13
C SER A 69 -1.06 -11.43 2.90
N SER A 70 0.18 -11.89 2.67
CA SER A 70 0.52 -12.81 1.57
C SER A 70 -0.06 -14.19 1.82
N ALA A 71 0.11 -14.72 3.04
CA ALA A 71 -0.46 -15.99 3.48
C ALA A 71 -1.99 -16.00 3.32
N ASN A 72 -2.67 -14.96 3.81
CA ASN A 72 -4.13 -14.83 3.65
C ASN A 72 -4.57 -14.76 2.18
N SER A 73 -3.77 -14.12 1.33
CA SER A 73 -4.04 -14.07 -0.11
C SER A 73 -3.89 -15.43 -0.80
N MET A 74 -2.94 -16.26 -0.34
CA MET A 74 -2.78 -17.64 -0.83
C MET A 74 -3.89 -18.56 -0.32
N LEU A 75 -4.29 -18.41 0.95
CA LEU A 75 -5.44 -19.14 1.51
C LEU A 75 -6.75 -18.76 0.80
N ALA A 76 -6.94 -17.50 0.44
CA ALA A 76 -8.12 -17.07 -0.32
C ALA A 76 -8.17 -17.73 -1.71
N ALA A 77 -7.02 -17.88 -2.37
CA ALA A 77 -6.95 -18.57 -3.66
C ALA A 77 -7.30 -20.07 -3.52
N LEU A 78 -6.79 -20.74 -2.49
CA LEU A 78 -7.07 -22.16 -2.21
C LEU A 78 -8.52 -22.39 -1.80
N ASN A 79 -9.07 -21.56 -0.88
CA ASN A 79 -10.48 -21.62 -0.51
C ASN A 79 -11.39 -21.36 -1.73
N GLY A 80 -11.05 -20.42 -2.60
CA GLY A 80 -11.80 -20.17 -3.82
C GLY A 80 -11.81 -21.37 -4.78
N TYR A 81 -10.73 -22.15 -4.83
CA TYR A 81 -10.70 -23.41 -5.55
C TYR A 81 -11.58 -24.48 -4.87
N PHE A 82 -11.55 -24.57 -3.55
CA PHE A 82 -12.44 -25.50 -2.81
C PHE A 82 -13.91 -25.15 -3.00
N ASP A 83 -14.27 -23.87 -3.00
CA ASP A 83 -15.64 -23.43 -3.31
C ASP A 83 -16.07 -23.86 -4.71
N PHE A 84 -15.21 -23.66 -5.71
CA PHE A 84 -15.44 -24.12 -7.08
C PHE A 84 -15.67 -25.64 -7.16
N ARG A 85 -14.99 -26.43 -6.32
CA ARG A 85 -15.09 -27.90 -6.29
C ARG A 85 -16.21 -28.41 -5.37
N GLY A 86 -16.90 -27.53 -4.62
CA GLY A 86 -17.85 -27.95 -3.60
C GLY A 86 -17.21 -28.70 -2.41
N TRP A 87 -15.93 -28.37 -2.08
CA TRP A 87 -15.16 -28.96 -0.99
C TRP A 87 -15.12 -28.00 0.22
N GLU A 88 -16.30 -27.56 0.66
CA GLU A 88 -16.42 -26.55 1.72
C GLU A 88 -15.79 -26.98 3.03
N GLU A 89 -15.81 -28.29 3.32
CA GLU A 89 -15.24 -28.92 4.50
C GLU A 89 -13.71 -28.74 4.63
N LEU A 90 -13.02 -28.53 3.51
CA LEU A 90 -11.56 -28.29 3.47
C LEU A 90 -11.18 -26.83 3.73
N ARG A 91 -12.13 -25.90 3.67
CA ARG A 91 -11.86 -24.46 3.82
C ARG A 91 -11.30 -24.14 5.19
N VAL A 92 -10.32 -23.25 5.23
CA VAL A 92 -9.70 -22.75 6.47
C VAL A 92 -9.89 -21.25 6.62
N LYS A 93 -10.04 -20.81 7.87
CA LYS A 93 -10.15 -19.36 8.16
C LYS A 93 -8.80 -18.67 7.91
N PRO A 94 -8.80 -17.44 7.42
CA PRO A 94 -7.57 -16.66 7.30
C PRO A 94 -6.95 -16.39 8.68
N PHE A 95 -5.67 -16.03 8.70
CA PHE A 95 -5.05 -15.49 9.90
C PHE A 95 -5.73 -14.17 10.29
N ARG A 96 -5.95 -13.97 11.57
CA ARG A 96 -6.38 -12.68 12.08
C ARG A 96 -5.25 -11.66 11.86
N GLN A 97 -5.57 -10.60 11.18
CA GLN A 97 -4.65 -9.49 10.97
C GLN A 97 -5.11 -8.31 11.82
N GLN A 98 -4.32 -7.97 12.81
CA GLN A 98 -4.53 -6.74 13.54
C GLN A 98 -4.20 -5.58 12.59
N LYS A 99 -5.16 -4.71 12.29
CA LYS A 99 -4.88 -3.49 11.53
C LYS A 99 -3.90 -2.65 12.34
N ARG A 100 -2.72 -2.37 11.81
CA ARG A 100 -1.82 -1.40 12.43
C ARG A 100 -2.55 -0.06 12.45
N ILE A 101 -2.66 0.52 13.63
CA ILE A 101 -3.27 1.84 13.83
C ILE A 101 -2.25 2.94 13.54
N TYR A 102 -0.97 2.66 13.74
CA TYR A 102 0.13 3.58 13.51
C TYR A 102 1.12 2.99 12.50
N ARG A 103 1.73 3.85 11.71
CA ARG A 103 2.81 3.50 10.79
C ARG A 103 4.10 4.17 11.25
N GLU A 104 5.21 3.44 11.16
CA GLU A 104 6.52 4.02 11.47
C GLU A 104 6.90 5.04 10.38
N PRO A 105 7.27 6.27 10.76
CA PRO A 105 7.64 7.32 9.80
C PRO A 105 8.80 6.93 8.88
N GLU A 106 9.64 6.00 9.35
CA GLU A 106 10.83 5.51 8.65
C GLU A 106 10.51 4.66 7.43
N GLU A 107 9.28 4.16 7.31
CA GLU A 107 8.82 3.39 6.13
C GLU A 107 8.42 4.30 4.96
N ASP A 108 8.21 5.59 5.21
CA ASP A 108 7.74 6.55 4.20
C ASP A 108 8.91 7.23 3.49
N LEU A 109 8.70 7.53 2.20
CA LEU A 109 9.59 8.40 1.44
C LEU A 109 9.34 9.85 1.83
N SER A 110 10.36 10.55 2.34
CA SER A 110 10.24 11.96 2.67
C SER A 110 10.28 12.86 1.42
N ARG A 111 9.86 14.12 1.57
CA ARG A 111 9.96 15.11 0.49
C ARG A 111 11.41 15.38 0.09
N GLU A 112 12.31 15.42 1.04
CA GLU A 112 13.75 15.64 0.84
C GLU A 112 14.38 14.45 0.09
N GLU A 113 14.05 13.22 0.49
CA GLU A 113 14.48 12.00 -0.19
C GLU A 113 13.97 11.95 -1.64
N TYR A 114 12.68 12.30 -1.84
CA TYR A 114 12.12 12.42 -3.18
C TYR A 114 12.86 13.45 -4.03
N MET A 115 13.17 14.63 -3.49
CA MET A 115 13.91 15.67 -4.23
C MET A 115 15.32 15.22 -4.59
N ARG A 116 16.01 14.46 -3.74
CA ARG A 116 17.30 13.85 -4.06
C ARG A 116 17.19 12.85 -5.21
N LEU A 117 16.16 11.99 -5.22
CA LEU A 117 15.91 11.08 -6.34
C LEU A 117 15.64 11.80 -7.66
N ILE A 118 14.87 12.89 -7.64
CA ILE A 118 14.62 13.75 -8.82
C ILE A 118 15.91 14.39 -9.33
N GLY A 119 16.72 14.93 -8.43
CA GLY A 119 18.03 15.51 -8.75
C GLY A 119 18.99 14.48 -9.37
N GLU A 120 19.01 13.27 -8.83
CA GLU A 120 19.85 12.19 -9.35
C GLU A 120 19.39 11.73 -10.73
N ALA A 121 18.06 11.59 -10.94
CA ALA A 121 17.51 11.27 -12.26
C ALA A 121 17.87 12.35 -13.30
N GLN A 122 17.89 13.62 -12.90
CA GLN A 122 18.32 14.75 -13.72
C GLN A 122 19.80 14.65 -14.08
N ARG A 123 20.68 14.42 -13.08
CA ARG A 123 22.14 14.29 -13.29
C ARG A 123 22.50 13.13 -14.22
N GLN A 124 21.75 12.03 -14.13
CA GLN A 124 21.94 10.86 -15.01
C GLN A 124 21.26 11.00 -16.38
N GLY A 125 20.66 12.14 -16.73
CA GLY A 125 19.94 12.32 -17.99
C GLY A 125 18.71 11.41 -18.16
N LYS A 126 18.18 10.85 -17.06
CA LYS A 126 17.01 9.96 -17.07
C LYS A 126 15.69 10.76 -17.07
N GLU A 127 15.55 11.66 -18.04
CA GLU A 127 14.45 12.62 -18.13
C GLU A 127 13.09 11.96 -18.02
N ARG A 128 12.84 10.87 -18.78
CA ARG A 128 11.56 10.15 -18.73
C ARG A 128 11.24 9.60 -17.34
N LEU A 129 12.25 9.01 -16.66
CA LEU A 129 12.07 8.48 -15.31
C LEU A 129 11.75 9.58 -14.30
N LYS A 130 12.48 10.71 -14.41
CA LYS A 130 12.21 11.91 -13.62
C LYS A 130 10.76 12.36 -13.78
N LEU A 131 10.28 12.48 -15.02
CA LEU A 131 8.91 12.92 -15.32
C LEU A 131 7.84 11.93 -14.85
N VAL A 132 8.10 10.62 -14.95
CA VAL A 132 7.23 9.58 -14.38
C VAL A 132 7.09 9.76 -12.87
N MET A 133 8.21 9.92 -12.14
CA MET A 133 8.17 10.14 -10.68
C MET A 133 7.43 11.44 -10.33
N GLN A 134 7.70 12.52 -11.05
CA GLN A 134 7.03 13.80 -10.84
C GLN A 134 5.52 13.72 -11.13
N THR A 135 5.12 13.01 -12.19
CA THR A 135 3.71 12.82 -12.51
C THR A 135 2.97 12.06 -11.40
N ILE A 136 3.55 10.96 -10.91
CA ILE A 136 2.94 10.20 -9.80
C ILE A 136 2.84 11.06 -8.53
N CYS A 137 3.90 11.80 -8.20
CA CYS A 137 3.96 12.63 -6.99
C CYS A 137 3.08 13.89 -7.07
N ALA A 138 2.80 14.40 -8.27
CA ALA A 138 1.99 15.60 -8.46
C ALA A 138 0.49 15.32 -8.66
N THR A 139 0.11 14.09 -8.97
CA THR A 139 -1.27 13.72 -9.31
C THR A 139 -1.84 12.58 -8.49
N GLY A 140 -1.00 11.86 -7.77
CA GLY A 140 -1.38 10.65 -7.06
C GLY A 140 -1.82 9.49 -7.97
N ILE A 141 -1.54 9.53 -9.28
CA ILE A 141 -1.91 8.48 -10.23
C ILE A 141 -1.20 7.16 -9.91
N ARG A 142 -1.86 6.02 -10.14
CA ARG A 142 -1.19 4.71 -10.01
C ARG A 142 -0.23 4.49 -11.18
N VAL A 143 0.87 3.80 -10.93
CA VAL A 143 1.85 3.50 -12.01
C VAL A 143 1.23 2.72 -13.18
N SER A 144 0.24 1.87 -12.94
CA SER A 144 -0.50 1.16 -13.99
C SER A 144 -1.41 2.07 -14.83
N GLU A 145 -1.72 3.25 -14.32
CA GLU A 145 -2.60 4.23 -14.95
C GLU A 145 -1.82 5.29 -15.76
N LEU A 146 -0.49 5.24 -15.77
CA LEU A 146 0.34 6.22 -16.50
C LEU A 146 0.04 6.28 -18.00
N ALA A 147 -0.50 5.22 -18.59
CA ALA A 147 -0.93 5.22 -19.99
C ALA A 147 -2.07 6.21 -20.28
N PHE A 148 -2.86 6.59 -19.27
CA PHE A 148 -3.91 7.60 -19.40
C PHE A 148 -3.38 9.04 -19.37
N ILE A 149 -2.10 9.25 -19.08
CA ILE A 149 -1.45 10.56 -19.28
C ILE A 149 -1.13 10.69 -20.78
N THR A 150 -2.11 11.11 -21.53
CA THR A 150 -2.05 11.27 -22.99
C THR A 150 -1.70 12.72 -23.38
N ALA A 151 -1.35 12.91 -24.65
CA ALA A 151 -1.15 14.25 -25.19
C ALA A 151 -2.37 15.14 -25.00
N GLU A 152 -3.57 14.58 -25.14
CA GLU A 152 -4.83 15.29 -24.93
C GLU A 152 -5.02 15.63 -23.43
N ALA A 153 -4.73 14.70 -22.52
CA ALA A 153 -4.77 14.96 -21.09
C ALA A 153 -3.83 16.10 -20.67
N VAL A 154 -2.65 16.20 -21.30
CA VAL A 154 -1.70 17.30 -21.06
C VAL A 154 -2.23 18.62 -21.60
N LYS A 155 -2.94 18.63 -22.74
CA LYS A 155 -3.57 19.84 -23.29
C LYS A 155 -4.72 20.34 -22.42
N THR A 156 -5.63 19.44 -22.04
CA THR A 156 -6.85 19.79 -21.29
C THR A 156 -6.59 19.96 -19.77
N GLY A 157 -5.52 19.33 -19.23
CA GLY A 157 -5.23 19.31 -17.81
C GLY A 157 -5.98 18.22 -17.04
N ARG A 158 -6.66 17.32 -17.75
CA ARG A 158 -7.51 16.28 -17.17
C ARG A 158 -7.23 14.93 -17.85
N ALA A 159 -6.89 13.92 -17.09
CA ALA A 159 -6.76 12.54 -17.57
C ALA A 159 -7.95 11.73 -17.08
N GLU A 160 -8.71 11.15 -17.99
CA GLU A 160 -9.77 10.20 -17.66
C GLU A 160 -9.16 8.81 -17.46
N VAL A 161 -9.16 8.35 -16.22
CA VAL A 161 -8.66 7.03 -15.86
C VAL A 161 -9.82 6.08 -15.69
N SER A 162 -9.82 5.02 -16.48
CA SER A 162 -10.80 3.92 -16.37
C SER A 162 -10.09 2.67 -15.87
N CYS A 163 -10.53 2.14 -14.73
CA CYS A 163 -9.99 0.91 -14.15
C CYS A 163 -11.10 0.13 -13.45
N LYS A 164 -11.28 -1.15 -13.80
CA LYS A 164 -12.27 -2.05 -13.16
C LYS A 164 -13.69 -1.42 -13.09
N ASN A 165 -14.22 -0.95 -14.22
CA ASN A 165 -15.54 -0.31 -14.35
C ASN A 165 -15.73 0.99 -13.53
N LYS A 166 -14.66 1.57 -13.01
CA LYS A 166 -14.70 2.88 -12.35
C LYS A 166 -13.93 3.89 -13.18
N LYS A 167 -14.60 5.02 -13.46
CA LYS A 167 -13.99 6.17 -14.13
C LYS A 167 -13.69 7.25 -13.09
N ARG A 168 -12.53 7.87 -13.16
CA ARG A 168 -12.20 9.05 -12.38
C ARG A 168 -11.37 10.02 -13.22
N ILE A 169 -11.42 11.28 -12.85
CA ILE A 169 -10.60 12.33 -13.45
C ILE A 169 -9.38 12.55 -12.57
N VAL A 170 -8.21 12.56 -13.19
CA VAL A 170 -6.95 12.95 -12.57
C VAL A 170 -6.58 14.32 -13.12
N PHE A 171 -6.43 15.31 -12.22
CA PHE A 171 -6.04 16.65 -12.60
C PHE A 171 -4.52 16.78 -12.71
N LEU A 172 -4.06 17.41 -13.80
CA LEU A 172 -2.65 17.71 -14.02
C LEU A 172 -2.37 19.18 -13.67
N PRO A 173 -1.56 19.44 -12.63
CA PRO A 173 -1.17 20.82 -12.28
C PRO A 173 -0.49 21.54 -13.45
N GLU A 174 -0.71 22.84 -13.57
CA GLU A 174 -0.20 23.66 -14.70
C GLU A 174 1.33 23.54 -14.90
N LYS A 175 2.07 23.55 -13.80
CA LYS A 175 3.54 23.37 -13.85
C LYS A 175 3.92 22.01 -14.46
N LEU A 176 3.21 20.94 -14.12
CA LEU A 176 3.45 19.61 -14.69
C LEU A 176 3.10 19.59 -16.18
N ARG A 177 1.95 20.16 -16.55
CA ARG A 177 1.52 20.27 -17.96
C ARG A 177 2.56 20.95 -18.82
N ARG A 178 3.13 22.07 -18.36
CA ARG A 178 4.17 22.81 -19.07
C ARG A 178 5.40 21.92 -19.33
N ILE A 179 5.89 21.25 -18.31
CA ILE A 179 7.05 20.36 -18.43
C ILE A 179 6.75 19.18 -19.38
N LEU A 180 5.56 18.59 -19.29
CA LEU A 180 5.17 17.49 -20.18
C LEU A 180 5.00 17.97 -21.63
N LYS A 181 4.50 19.18 -21.89
CA LYS A 181 4.45 19.76 -23.25
C LYS A 181 5.84 19.91 -23.87
N GLU A 182 6.80 20.39 -23.11
CA GLU A 182 8.22 20.50 -23.57
C GLU A 182 8.79 19.12 -23.88
N TYR A 183 8.57 18.15 -22.99
CA TYR A 183 8.98 16.77 -23.22
C TYR A 183 8.36 16.16 -24.48
N MET A 184 7.05 16.36 -24.68
CA MET A 184 6.33 15.87 -25.87
C MET A 184 6.89 16.51 -27.16
N LYS A 185 7.14 17.84 -27.16
CA LYS A 185 7.76 18.54 -28.28
C LYS A 185 9.13 17.97 -28.63
N LYS A 186 9.98 17.80 -27.61
CA LYS A 186 11.35 17.24 -27.75
C LYS A 186 11.35 15.82 -28.32
N HIS A 187 10.40 14.98 -27.91
CA HIS A 187 10.29 13.57 -28.31
C HIS A 187 9.29 13.32 -29.46
N ARG A 188 8.76 14.39 -30.09
CA ARG A 188 7.81 14.34 -31.20
C ARG A 188 6.57 13.49 -30.89
N ILE A 189 6.02 13.62 -29.66
CA ILE A 189 4.80 12.94 -29.24
C ILE A 189 3.62 13.88 -29.56
N ALA A 190 2.89 13.57 -30.65
CA ALA A 190 1.75 14.40 -31.08
C ALA A 190 0.43 13.92 -30.44
N ASP A 191 0.27 12.63 -30.23
CA ASP A 191 -0.92 11.97 -29.75
C ASP A 191 -0.61 10.76 -28.85
N GLY A 192 -1.65 10.15 -28.28
CA GLY A 192 -1.53 8.96 -27.46
C GLY A 192 -0.82 9.16 -26.10
N PRO A 193 -0.39 8.08 -25.45
CA PRO A 193 0.26 8.15 -24.14
C PRO A 193 1.62 8.84 -24.18
N VAL A 194 1.88 9.72 -23.22
CA VAL A 194 3.15 10.46 -23.10
C VAL A 194 4.31 9.53 -22.67
N PHE A 195 4.01 8.56 -21.80
CA PHE A 195 5.01 7.66 -21.24
C PHE A 195 5.03 6.30 -21.94
N ILE A 196 5.81 6.20 -23.01
CA ILE A 196 5.98 4.99 -23.80
C ILE A 196 7.44 4.54 -23.87
N THR A 197 7.66 3.28 -24.20
CA THR A 197 8.98 2.74 -24.53
C THR A 197 9.42 3.21 -25.94
N ARG A 198 10.69 2.96 -26.30
CA ARG A 198 11.15 3.22 -27.67
C ARG A 198 10.32 2.46 -28.73
N GLY A 199 9.78 1.28 -28.38
CA GLY A 199 8.90 0.49 -29.24
C GLY A 199 7.41 0.88 -29.13
N LYS A 200 7.07 2.10 -28.70
CA LYS A 200 5.70 2.63 -28.55
C LYS A 200 4.77 1.80 -27.65
N ARG A 201 5.32 0.99 -26.74
CA ARG A 201 4.54 0.22 -25.77
C ARG A 201 4.43 0.97 -24.44
N ALA A 202 3.36 0.69 -23.69
CA ALA A 202 3.21 1.20 -22.32
C ALA A 202 4.42 0.80 -21.44
N LEU A 203 4.77 1.66 -20.48
CA LEU A 203 5.87 1.38 -19.56
C LEU A 203 5.50 0.22 -18.62
N ASN A 204 6.40 -0.73 -18.47
CA ASN A 204 6.25 -1.82 -17.52
C ASN A 204 6.54 -1.32 -16.08
N ARG A 205 5.64 -1.63 -15.15
CA ARG A 205 5.77 -1.29 -13.72
C ARG A 205 7.10 -1.76 -13.13
N SER A 206 7.50 -3.00 -13.42
CA SER A 206 8.74 -3.58 -12.88
C SER A 206 9.97 -2.84 -13.39
N ASN A 207 9.96 -2.41 -14.67
CA ASN A 207 11.06 -1.64 -15.26
C ASN A 207 11.16 -0.23 -14.64
N ILE A 208 10.02 0.42 -14.37
CA ILE A 208 10.01 1.71 -13.66
C ILE A 208 10.61 1.53 -12.27
N TRP A 209 10.16 0.53 -11.53
CA TRP A 209 10.65 0.24 -10.19
C TRP A 209 12.15 -0.06 -10.18
N ALA A 210 12.62 -0.97 -11.04
CA ALA A 210 14.05 -1.28 -11.16
C ALA A 210 14.89 -0.04 -11.52
N ALA A 211 14.38 0.83 -12.40
CA ALA A 211 15.05 2.07 -12.76
C ALA A 211 15.10 3.08 -11.59
N MET A 212 14.04 3.15 -10.77
CA MET A 212 14.02 3.96 -9.54
C MET A 212 15.04 3.44 -8.50
N LYS A 213 15.11 2.12 -8.29
CA LYS A 213 16.07 1.49 -7.38
C LYS A 213 17.52 1.84 -7.73
N LYS A 214 17.85 1.92 -9.02
CA LYS A 214 19.19 2.30 -9.50
C LYS A 214 19.59 3.76 -9.19
N LEU A 215 18.64 4.60 -8.75
CA LEU A 215 18.95 5.96 -8.31
C LEU A 215 19.34 6.03 -6.83
N CYS A 216 18.88 5.05 -6.03
CA CYS A 216 18.89 5.12 -4.57
C CYS A 216 20.28 5.32 -4.00
N GLU A 217 21.26 4.52 -4.42
CA GLU A 217 22.63 4.57 -3.91
C GLU A 217 23.23 5.98 -4.07
N LYS A 218 23.20 6.53 -5.28
CA LYS A 218 23.75 7.86 -5.59
C LYS A 218 22.93 9.01 -5.01
N ALA A 219 21.63 8.78 -4.75
CA ALA A 219 20.75 9.76 -4.12
C ALA A 219 20.84 9.72 -2.59
N GLY A 220 21.53 8.74 -1.99
CA GLY A 220 21.57 8.54 -0.55
C GLY A 220 20.17 8.28 0.04
N VAL A 221 19.37 7.44 -0.61
CA VAL A 221 18.01 7.09 -0.20
C VAL A 221 17.88 5.58 -0.04
N ASP A 222 17.25 5.15 1.05
CA ASP A 222 17.01 3.75 1.32
C ASP A 222 16.19 3.12 0.16
N PRO A 223 16.72 2.09 -0.50
CA PRO A 223 16.00 1.38 -1.54
C PRO A 223 14.67 0.81 -1.10
N GLN A 224 14.49 0.45 0.18
CA GLN A 224 13.23 -0.12 0.67
C GLN A 224 12.07 0.88 0.58
N LYS A 225 12.34 2.18 0.71
CA LYS A 225 11.36 3.27 0.57
C LYS A 225 11.01 3.60 -0.88
N VAL A 226 11.82 3.18 -1.87
CA VAL A 226 11.71 3.65 -3.24
C VAL A 226 10.98 2.67 -4.13
N PHE A 227 9.68 2.90 -4.28
CA PHE A 227 8.78 2.20 -5.19
C PHE A 227 7.60 3.11 -5.59
N PRO A 228 6.95 2.86 -6.75
CA PRO A 228 5.94 3.79 -7.27
C PRO A 228 4.77 4.08 -6.32
N HIS A 229 4.39 3.11 -5.49
CA HIS A 229 3.30 3.32 -4.55
C HIS A 229 3.68 4.31 -3.44
N ASN A 230 4.96 4.35 -3.02
CA ASN A 230 5.43 5.29 -2.01
C ASN A 230 5.46 6.75 -2.53
N LEU A 231 5.64 6.95 -3.85
CA LEU A 231 5.47 8.28 -4.46
C LEU A 231 4.00 8.75 -4.38
N ARG A 232 3.06 7.84 -4.61
CA ARG A 232 1.63 8.15 -4.44
C ARG A 232 1.29 8.36 -2.96
N HIS A 233 1.96 7.66 -2.05
CA HIS A 233 1.83 7.86 -0.61
C HIS A 233 2.29 9.27 -0.21
N LEU A 234 3.44 9.71 -0.71
CA LEU A 234 3.95 11.07 -0.50
C LEU A 234 2.94 12.13 -1.00
N PHE A 235 2.36 11.96 -2.20
CA PHE A 235 1.27 12.82 -2.67
C PHE A 235 0.10 12.85 -1.69
N ALA A 236 -0.39 11.68 -1.28
CA ALA A 236 -1.55 11.58 -0.41
C ALA A 236 -1.33 12.26 0.95
N LYS A 237 -0.16 12.05 1.55
CA LYS A 237 0.24 12.67 2.82
C LYS A 237 0.33 14.20 2.69
N THR A 238 0.99 14.69 1.64
CA THR A 238 1.11 16.12 1.39
C THR A 238 -0.25 16.76 1.12
N PHE A 239 -1.10 16.14 0.30
CA PHE A 239 -2.44 16.62 0.00
C PHE A 239 -3.32 16.71 1.27
N TYR A 240 -3.26 15.67 2.11
CA TYR A 240 -4.00 15.66 3.37
C TYR A 240 -3.49 16.71 4.36
N GLN A 241 -2.17 16.92 4.45
CA GLN A 241 -1.59 17.95 5.32
C GLN A 241 -2.09 19.35 4.98
N GLU A 242 -2.27 19.65 3.68
CA GLU A 242 -2.78 20.94 3.22
C GLU A 242 -4.30 21.12 3.47
N GLY A 243 -5.08 20.08 3.19
CA GLY A 243 -6.55 20.19 3.19
C GLY A 243 -7.24 19.58 4.40
N LYS A 244 -6.59 18.69 5.16
CA LYS A 244 -7.12 17.91 6.29
C LYS A 244 -8.47 17.21 5.99
N ASP A 245 -8.79 17.00 4.71
CA ASP A 245 -10.05 16.42 4.24
C ASP A 245 -9.78 15.02 3.62
N LEU A 246 -10.15 13.98 4.38
CA LEU A 246 -9.94 12.60 3.98
C LEU A 246 -10.89 12.17 2.84
N ALA A 247 -12.10 12.74 2.80
CA ALA A 247 -13.07 12.42 1.76
C ALA A 247 -12.60 12.96 0.40
N LYS A 248 -12.16 14.23 0.34
CA LYS A 248 -11.57 14.78 -0.89
C LYS A 248 -10.32 14.02 -1.34
N LEU A 249 -9.49 13.58 -0.40
CA LEU A 249 -8.33 12.75 -0.74
C LEU A 249 -8.77 11.41 -1.34
N ALA A 250 -9.79 10.74 -0.77
CA ALA A 250 -10.34 9.50 -1.30
C ALA A 250 -10.86 9.67 -2.73
N ASP A 251 -11.58 10.76 -3.01
CA ASP A 251 -12.09 11.11 -4.34
C ASP A 251 -10.96 11.29 -5.35
N VAL A 252 -9.94 12.09 -5.00
CA VAL A 252 -8.78 12.36 -5.87
C VAL A 252 -8.01 11.06 -6.15
N LEU A 253 -7.85 10.21 -5.15
CA LEU A 253 -7.17 8.93 -5.30
C LEU A 253 -8.05 7.87 -6.00
N GLY A 254 -9.37 8.07 -6.07
CA GLY A 254 -10.34 7.10 -6.61
C GLY A 254 -10.43 5.85 -5.76
N HIS A 255 -10.55 6.02 -4.46
CA HIS A 255 -10.81 4.95 -3.52
C HIS A 255 -12.31 4.85 -3.26
N SER A 256 -12.85 3.65 -3.38
CA SER A 256 -14.27 3.38 -3.07
C SER A 256 -14.53 3.17 -1.59
N ASP A 257 -13.47 2.94 -0.83
CA ASP A 257 -13.49 2.74 0.62
C ASP A 257 -12.51 3.73 1.27
N ILE A 258 -13.03 4.55 2.16
CA ILE A 258 -12.27 5.56 2.88
C ILE A 258 -11.18 4.93 3.79
N GLU A 259 -11.40 3.71 4.27
CA GLU A 259 -10.41 2.95 5.02
C GLU A 259 -9.13 2.71 4.22
N THR A 260 -9.26 2.54 2.90
CA THR A 260 -8.10 2.44 2.00
C THR A 260 -7.30 3.75 1.96
N THR A 261 -7.96 4.89 2.14
CA THR A 261 -7.32 6.21 2.17
C THR A 261 -6.71 6.50 3.53
N ARG A 262 -7.33 6.03 4.60
CA ARG A 262 -6.82 6.21 5.97
C ARG A 262 -5.39 5.70 6.16
N ILE A 263 -5.00 4.63 5.45
CA ILE A 263 -3.65 4.09 5.48
C ILE A 263 -2.59 5.12 5.06
N TYR A 264 -2.94 6.07 4.19
CA TYR A 264 -2.01 7.13 3.73
C TYR A 264 -1.85 8.29 4.71
N VAL A 265 -2.79 8.42 5.64
CA VAL A 265 -2.82 9.53 6.60
C VAL A 265 -2.71 9.04 8.04
N MET A 266 -2.34 7.78 8.22
CA MET A 266 -1.96 7.28 9.54
C MET A 266 -0.79 8.11 10.06
N GLU A 267 -1.10 8.92 11.04
CA GLU A 267 -0.12 9.71 11.80
C GLU A 267 0.63 8.78 12.76
N ASN A 268 1.84 9.16 13.14
CA ASN A 268 2.51 8.47 14.22
C ASN A 268 1.81 8.85 15.56
N GLY A 269 1.87 7.97 16.53
CA GLY A 269 1.24 8.20 17.84
C GLY A 269 1.58 9.55 18.49
N ARG A 270 2.75 10.13 18.18
CA ARG A 270 3.20 11.44 18.68
C ARG A 270 2.28 12.60 18.29
N GLU A 271 1.64 12.55 17.14
CA GLU A 271 0.71 13.60 16.71
C GLU A 271 -0.60 13.51 17.49
N HIS A 272 -1.05 12.28 17.78
CA HIS A 272 -2.19 12.03 18.67
C HIS A 272 -1.86 12.43 20.12
N GLU A 273 -0.69 12.13 20.64
CA GLU A 273 -0.22 12.58 21.96
C GLU A 273 -0.28 14.11 22.07
N ARG A 274 0.28 14.82 21.09
CA ARG A 274 0.23 16.30 21.06
C ARG A 274 -1.19 16.87 21.01
N LEU A 275 -2.10 16.20 20.29
CA LEU A 275 -3.50 16.62 20.25
C LEU A 275 -4.18 16.38 21.60
N ILE A 276 -3.94 15.23 22.21
CA ILE A 276 -4.49 14.89 23.54
C ILE A 276 -3.98 15.87 24.59
N GLU A 277 -2.68 16.21 24.61
CA GLU A 277 -2.12 17.21 25.52
C GLU A 277 -2.76 18.59 25.35
N ARG A 278 -3.11 18.98 24.09
CA ARG A 278 -3.77 20.25 23.81
C ARG A 278 -5.25 20.33 24.21
N LEU A 279 -5.87 19.20 24.54
CA LEU A 279 -7.28 19.19 24.93
C LEU A 279 -7.56 19.95 26.22
N GLY A 280 -6.54 20.11 27.11
CA GLY A 280 -6.66 20.88 28.33
C GLY A 280 -7.77 20.37 29.28
N LEU A 281 -8.04 19.05 29.24
CA LEU A 281 -9.11 18.44 30.04
C LEU A 281 -8.66 17.99 31.42
N LEU A 282 -7.38 18.20 31.75
CA LEU A 282 -6.84 17.94 33.11
C LEU A 282 -6.89 19.20 33.94
N ASP A 283 -7.25 19.05 35.21
CA ASP A 283 -7.17 20.14 36.19
C ASP A 283 -5.70 20.48 36.43
N GLU A 284 -5.35 21.76 36.31
CA GLU A 284 -3.99 22.26 36.53
C GLU A 284 -3.57 22.18 37.99
N ASP A 285 -4.53 21.99 38.93
CA ASP A 285 -4.28 21.96 40.37
C ASP A 285 -3.86 20.58 40.93
N TRP A 286 -3.60 19.57 40.04
CA TRP A 286 -3.04 18.30 40.48
C TRP A 286 -1.55 18.43 40.85
N SER A 287 -1.27 19.12 41.97
CA SER A 287 0.04 19.03 42.63
C SER A 287 0.14 17.67 43.34
N VAL A 288 1.04 16.82 42.88
CA VAL A 288 1.46 15.63 43.64
C VAL A 288 1.98 16.11 44.97
N GLY A 289 1.20 15.90 46.04
CA GLY A 289 1.53 16.31 47.37
C GLY A 289 2.92 15.79 47.77
N GLU A 290 3.91 16.66 47.77
CA GLU A 290 5.15 16.41 48.46
C GLU A 290 4.81 16.16 49.94
N LYS A 291 5.05 14.95 50.38
CA LYS A 291 5.05 14.59 51.80
C LYS A 291 6.05 15.51 52.52
N ARG A 292 5.56 16.63 53.04
CA ARG A 292 6.33 17.39 54.06
C ARG A 292 6.52 16.47 55.24
N GLY A 293 7.75 16.03 55.42
CA GLY A 293 8.14 15.23 56.56
C GLY A 293 7.84 15.98 57.85
N CYS A 294 7.08 15.37 58.73
CA CYS A 294 7.00 15.76 60.13
C CYS A 294 8.36 15.56 60.79
N SER A 295 9.17 16.61 60.85
CA SER A 295 10.29 16.70 61.78
C SER A 295 9.74 17.15 63.13
N GLY A 296 9.69 16.20 64.04
CA GLY A 296 9.38 16.50 65.44
C GLY A 296 10.41 17.43 66.06
N MET A 297 9.91 18.37 66.76
CA MET A 297 10.69 19.11 67.81
C MET A 297 9.89 19.15 69.07
N GLY A 298 10.26 18.28 69.99
CA GLY A 298 9.93 18.42 71.37
C GLY A 298 10.72 19.56 72.00
N ARG A 299 10.05 20.39 72.82
CA ARG A 299 10.55 21.20 73.87
C ARG A 299 9.31 21.54 74.66
N GLY A 300 9.22 21.21 75.95
CA GLY A 300 10.10 21.51 77.02
C GLY A 300 9.19 22.15 78.07
N LEU A 301 8.73 21.36 79.09
CA LEU A 301 8.02 21.86 80.25
C LEU A 301 8.86 22.94 80.95
N LYS A 302 8.28 24.08 81.18
CA LYS A 302 8.67 24.96 82.35
C LYS A 302 7.50 25.17 83.26
N LYS A 303 7.64 24.59 84.48
CA LYS A 303 6.90 24.96 85.67
C LYS A 303 7.14 26.42 85.97
N ARG A 304 6.12 27.17 86.38
CA ARG A 304 6.20 28.28 87.29
C ARG A 304 5.04 28.24 88.29
N SER A 305 5.40 28.04 89.47
CA SER A 305 4.68 28.35 90.70
C SER A 305 4.48 29.86 90.88
N THR A 306 3.39 30.28 91.22
CA THR A 306 2.86 30.99 92.41
C THR A 306 1.43 31.38 92.20
#